data_c2e6b7c2e8a4085a8d221bbc54ed941e
#
_entry.id   c2e6b7c2e8a4085a8d221bbc54ed941e
#
_cell.length_a   1.000
_cell.length_b   1.000
_cell.length_c   1.000
_cell.angle_alpha   90.00
_cell.angle_beta   90.00
_cell.angle_gamma   90.00
#
_symmetry.space_group_name_H-M   'P 1'
#
loop_
_entity.id
_entity.type
_entity.pdbx_description
1 polymer ?
#
loop_
_entity_poly.entity_id
_entity_poly.type
_entity_poly.pdbx_seq_one_letter_code
_entity_poly.pdbx_strand_id
1 'polypeptide(L)'
;MSKKTFTLDELKTLSAEDIIDKIQHHGYSLLKTLGAEKLRKEMVPVGKVCNLAIDYVLGTTGPKDNPAEHSKNARAKLARKLAKITPGSYEGFPKDQKNGLVVGFNHPSLGEIARILMMKMDVMGDKPMLFPVNLPWYEALAPDYDRILKLGIIITPTITPSTWSKIKLEKGSELYEAGSRIKRDFRDLYTKLSHENIKNGGVTFVAPSATRQATVFKSKAVYDKKDPIIPTMSVLALDLYEDPKMNCDFLPMAILPPEGYSKNLNFFKKYTLIPGEKFTAEEIRKKYLKKHADKLPEFDWDFHQRIAKKLPQKYWYYLLTLGL
;
A
#
# COMPACT_ATOMS: atom_id res chain seq x y z
N MET A 1 -27.13 4.21 -5.57
CA MET A 1 -27.71 2.88 -5.29
C MET A 1 -27.25 2.38 -3.93
N SER A 2 -28.13 1.71 -3.18
CA SER A 2 -27.75 1.05 -1.92
C SER A 2 -26.88 -0.16 -2.21
N LYS A 3 -25.76 -0.31 -1.49
CA LYS A 3 -24.92 -1.51 -1.59
C LYS A 3 -25.62 -2.73 -1.01
N LYS A 4 -25.41 -3.91 -1.61
CA LYS A 4 -25.85 -5.21 -1.08
C LYS A 4 -25.01 -5.61 0.14
N THR A 5 -25.56 -6.49 0.97
CA THR A 5 -24.86 -7.10 2.08
C THR A 5 -24.60 -8.57 1.80
N PHE A 6 -23.51 -9.10 2.35
CA PHE A 6 -23.28 -10.54 2.39
C PHE A 6 -24.19 -11.18 3.44
N THR A 7 -24.63 -12.39 3.20
CA THR A 7 -25.21 -13.23 4.25
C THR A 7 -24.09 -13.80 5.14
N LEU A 8 -24.43 -14.29 6.32
CA LEU A 8 -23.47 -14.93 7.20
C LEU A 8 -22.87 -16.19 6.57
N ASP A 9 -23.69 -16.98 5.86
CA ASP A 9 -23.24 -18.20 5.17
C ASP A 9 -22.26 -17.85 4.04
N GLU A 10 -22.53 -16.80 3.26
CA GLU A 10 -21.57 -16.29 2.27
C GLU A 10 -20.25 -15.91 2.93
N LEU A 11 -20.29 -15.20 4.07
CA LEU A 11 -19.07 -14.82 4.77
C LEU A 11 -18.31 -16.03 5.35
N LYS A 12 -18.98 -17.14 5.63
CA LYS A 12 -18.36 -18.37 6.12
C LYS A 12 -17.77 -19.25 5.01
N THR A 13 -18.27 -19.16 3.79
CA THR A 13 -17.98 -20.12 2.72
C THR A 13 -17.18 -19.52 1.55
N LEU A 14 -17.35 -18.24 1.24
CA LEU A 14 -16.67 -17.61 0.12
C LEU A 14 -15.17 -17.43 0.38
N SER A 15 -14.38 -17.60 -0.67
CA SER A 15 -12.95 -17.24 -0.69
C SER A 15 -12.75 -15.73 -0.62
N ALA A 16 -11.52 -15.28 -0.37
CA ALA A 16 -11.17 -13.87 -0.44
C ALA A 16 -11.39 -13.30 -1.84
N GLU A 17 -11.05 -14.05 -2.87
CA GLU A 17 -11.22 -13.70 -4.27
C GLU A 17 -12.70 -13.51 -4.63
N ASP A 18 -13.59 -14.42 -4.19
CA ASP A 18 -15.03 -14.32 -4.43
C ASP A 18 -15.65 -13.10 -3.72
N ILE A 19 -15.21 -12.81 -2.50
CA ILE A 19 -15.64 -11.62 -1.76
C ILE A 19 -15.21 -10.35 -2.50
N ILE A 20 -13.97 -10.32 -3.01
CA ILE A 20 -13.43 -9.22 -3.81
C ILE A 20 -14.26 -9.03 -5.07
N ASP A 21 -14.53 -10.08 -5.82
CA ASP A 21 -15.33 -10.05 -7.04
C ASP A 21 -16.72 -9.46 -6.77
N LYS A 22 -17.40 -9.93 -5.72
CA LYS A 22 -18.72 -9.39 -5.33
C LYS A 22 -18.66 -7.91 -4.97
N ILE A 23 -17.58 -7.43 -4.33
CA ILE A 23 -17.41 -6.01 -4.01
C ILE A 23 -17.19 -5.18 -5.27
N GLN A 24 -16.36 -5.66 -6.19
CA GLN A 24 -15.98 -4.96 -7.42
C GLN A 24 -17.12 -4.92 -8.44
N HIS A 25 -17.69 -6.06 -8.76
CA HIS A 25 -18.56 -6.22 -9.92
C HIS A 25 -20.05 -6.36 -9.57
N HIS A 26 -20.40 -6.77 -8.34
CA HIS A 26 -21.76 -7.08 -7.98
C HIS A 26 -22.41 -6.12 -6.96
N GLY A 27 -21.68 -5.06 -6.59
CA GLY A 27 -22.19 -3.98 -5.75
C GLY A 27 -22.37 -4.35 -4.27
N TYR A 28 -21.65 -5.35 -3.78
CA TYR A 28 -21.62 -5.71 -2.36
C TYR A 28 -20.74 -4.76 -1.54
N SER A 29 -20.98 -4.74 -0.22
CA SER A 29 -20.13 -4.03 0.75
C SER A 29 -19.95 -4.88 1.99
N LEU A 30 -18.71 -5.27 2.24
CA LEU A 30 -18.32 -5.98 3.45
C LEU A 30 -18.44 -5.07 4.68
N LEU A 31 -18.08 -3.79 4.55
CA LEU A 31 -18.22 -2.81 5.64
C LEU A 31 -19.65 -2.61 6.05
N LYS A 32 -20.61 -2.60 5.11
CA LYS A 32 -22.04 -2.53 5.43
C LYS A 32 -22.48 -3.79 6.18
N THR A 33 -22.03 -4.96 5.74
CA THR A 33 -22.33 -6.24 6.40
C THR A 33 -21.78 -6.27 7.83
N LEU A 34 -20.57 -5.76 8.04
CA LEU A 34 -19.94 -5.69 9.36
C LEU A 34 -20.41 -4.49 10.22
N GLY A 35 -21.49 -3.81 9.84
CA GLY A 35 -22.04 -2.66 10.59
C GLY A 35 -21.18 -1.39 10.56
N ALA A 36 -20.24 -1.28 9.62
CA ALA A 36 -19.26 -0.21 9.56
C ALA A 36 -19.37 0.65 8.28
N GLU A 37 -20.53 0.74 7.67
CA GLU A 37 -20.76 1.47 6.41
C GLU A 37 -20.33 2.94 6.47
N LYS A 38 -20.37 3.56 7.64
CA LYS A 38 -19.91 4.94 7.84
C LYS A 38 -18.45 5.12 7.39
N LEU A 39 -17.59 4.13 7.66
CA LEU A 39 -16.17 4.20 7.28
C LEU A 39 -16.01 4.28 5.75
N ARG A 40 -16.83 3.55 4.99
CA ARG A 40 -16.85 3.63 3.53
C ARG A 40 -17.37 5.00 3.05
N LYS A 41 -18.46 5.48 3.64
CA LYS A 41 -19.07 6.77 3.26
C LYS A 41 -18.11 7.93 3.44
N GLU A 42 -17.27 7.89 4.47
CA GLU A 42 -16.21 8.89 4.70
C GLU A 42 -15.16 8.91 3.58
N MET A 43 -14.94 7.78 2.90
CA MET A 43 -13.95 7.66 1.81
C MET A 43 -14.51 7.95 0.42
N VAL A 44 -15.83 7.95 0.23
CA VAL A 44 -16.45 8.19 -1.08
C VAL A 44 -16.03 9.51 -1.74
N PRO A 45 -15.95 10.66 -1.04
CA PRO A 45 -15.48 11.90 -1.68
C PRO A 45 -14.08 11.79 -2.24
N VAL A 46 -13.21 11.08 -1.54
CA VAL A 46 -11.83 10.86 -1.96
C VAL A 46 -11.77 9.90 -3.14
N GLY A 47 -12.57 8.84 -3.12
CA GLY A 47 -12.76 7.93 -4.26
C GLY A 47 -13.15 8.69 -5.52
N LYS A 48 -14.10 9.63 -5.43
CA LYS A 48 -14.49 10.48 -6.56
C LYS A 48 -13.33 11.31 -7.12
N VAL A 49 -12.49 11.88 -6.26
CA VAL A 49 -11.30 12.62 -6.71
C VAL A 49 -10.29 11.70 -7.39
N CYS A 50 -10.08 10.49 -6.85
CA CYS A 50 -9.23 9.49 -7.49
C CYS A 50 -9.79 9.09 -8.87
N ASN A 51 -11.11 8.92 -8.99
CA ASN A 51 -11.76 8.56 -10.23
C ASN A 51 -11.60 9.64 -11.31
N LEU A 52 -11.76 10.91 -10.94
CA LEU A 52 -11.49 12.01 -11.86
C LEU A 52 -10.02 12.00 -12.33
N ALA A 53 -9.09 11.67 -11.45
CA ALA A 53 -7.70 11.54 -11.81
C ALA A 53 -7.45 10.35 -12.75
N ILE A 54 -8.10 9.22 -12.49
CA ILE A 54 -8.06 8.02 -13.35
C ILE A 54 -8.68 8.33 -14.71
N ASP A 55 -9.84 8.99 -14.78
CA ASP A 55 -10.51 9.41 -16.01
C ASP A 55 -9.57 10.25 -16.89
N TYR A 56 -8.97 11.23 -16.27
CA TYR A 56 -8.06 12.12 -16.96
C TYR A 56 -6.80 11.37 -17.44
N VAL A 57 -6.25 10.48 -16.61
CA VAL A 57 -5.06 9.68 -16.93
C VAL A 57 -5.34 8.70 -18.06
N LEU A 58 -6.51 8.08 -18.10
CA LEU A 58 -6.91 7.15 -19.15
C LEU A 58 -7.37 7.84 -20.44
N GLY A 59 -7.41 9.19 -20.45
CA GLY A 59 -7.81 9.94 -21.63
C GLY A 59 -9.31 9.86 -21.97
N THR A 60 -10.14 9.41 -20.99
CA THR A 60 -11.60 9.31 -21.20
C THR A 60 -12.30 10.67 -21.30
N THR A 61 -11.58 11.75 -21.03
CA THR A 61 -12.07 13.14 -21.08
C THR A 61 -11.42 13.98 -22.17
N GLY A 62 -10.60 13.40 -23.05
CA GLY A 62 -9.88 14.11 -24.13
C GLY A 62 -10.39 13.81 -25.54
N PRO A 63 -9.97 14.59 -26.57
CA PRO A 63 -10.35 14.32 -27.95
C PRO A 63 -9.90 12.94 -28.41
N LYS A 64 -10.73 12.30 -29.24
CA LYS A 64 -10.63 10.87 -29.59
C LYS A 64 -9.51 10.52 -30.60
N ASP A 65 -8.73 11.47 -31.08
CA ASP A 65 -7.96 11.32 -32.32
C ASP A 65 -6.59 10.64 -32.18
N ASN A 66 -6.04 10.53 -30.99
CA ASN A 66 -4.93 9.60 -30.68
C ASN A 66 -4.85 9.27 -29.20
N PRO A 67 -5.56 8.22 -28.74
CA PRO A 67 -5.71 7.93 -27.30
C PRO A 67 -4.41 7.62 -26.59
N ALA A 68 -3.43 7.00 -27.28
CA ALA A 68 -2.20 6.52 -26.63
C ALA A 68 -1.21 7.66 -26.37
N GLU A 69 -1.02 8.55 -27.31
CA GLU A 69 -0.05 9.66 -27.18
C GLU A 69 -0.60 10.82 -26.36
N HIS A 70 -1.89 11.10 -26.52
CA HIS A 70 -2.60 12.06 -25.67
C HIS A 70 -2.67 11.60 -24.22
N SER A 71 -2.89 10.31 -24.01
CA SER A 71 -2.85 9.65 -22.71
C SER A 71 -1.48 9.82 -22.03
N LYS A 72 -0.37 9.64 -22.75
CA LYS A 72 0.99 9.74 -22.19
C LYS A 72 1.34 11.18 -21.78
N ASN A 73 1.02 12.16 -22.61
CA ASN A 73 1.27 13.58 -22.33
C ASN A 73 0.32 14.16 -21.29
N ALA A 74 -0.95 13.77 -21.32
CA ALA A 74 -1.94 14.16 -20.32
C ALA A 74 -1.63 13.52 -18.96
N ARG A 75 -1.20 12.28 -18.94
CA ARG A 75 -0.70 11.58 -17.73
C ARG A 75 0.44 12.37 -17.08
N ALA A 76 1.49 12.70 -17.86
CA ALA A 76 2.63 13.44 -17.34
C ALA A 76 2.23 14.82 -16.82
N LYS A 77 1.27 15.49 -17.45
CA LYS A 77 0.86 16.86 -17.10
C LYS A 77 -0.04 16.90 -15.85
N LEU A 78 -1.04 16.03 -15.78
CA LEU A 78 -1.88 15.91 -14.57
C LEU A 78 -1.05 15.40 -13.42
N ALA A 79 -0.28 14.44 -13.72
CA ALA A 79 0.65 13.83 -12.86
C ALA A 79 1.50 14.91 -12.16
N ARG A 80 2.23 15.72 -12.85
CA ARG A 80 3.02 16.83 -12.30
C ARG A 80 2.15 17.83 -11.54
N LYS A 81 0.93 18.11 -12.02
CA LYS A 81 0.02 19.05 -11.39
C LYS A 81 -0.55 18.53 -10.07
N LEU A 82 -0.94 17.26 -10.00
CA LEU A 82 -1.52 16.66 -8.80
C LEU A 82 -0.46 16.26 -7.78
N ALA A 83 0.66 15.75 -8.25
CA ALA A 83 1.66 15.24 -7.35
C ALA A 83 2.46 16.34 -6.69
N LYS A 84 2.70 17.46 -7.36
CA LYS A 84 3.63 18.49 -6.87
C LYS A 84 4.86 17.85 -6.22
N ILE A 85 5.42 16.83 -6.88
CA ILE A 85 6.66 16.20 -6.43
C ILE A 85 7.79 17.20 -6.66
N THR A 86 8.71 17.24 -5.74
CA THR A 86 9.95 17.98 -5.94
C THR A 86 10.69 17.36 -7.14
N PRO A 87 11.02 18.13 -8.20
CA PRO A 87 11.78 17.59 -9.33
C PRO A 87 13.02 16.86 -8.87
N GLY A 88 13.31 15.70 -9.47
CA GLY A 88 14.45 14.87 -9.12
C GLY A 88 14.35 14.11 -7.80
N SER A 89 13.26 14.26 -7.05
CA SER A 89 13.14 13.64 -5.72
C SER A 89 13.22 12.12 -5.72
N TYR A 90 12.97 11.47 -6.86
CA TYR A 90 13.07 10.01 -7.01
C TYR A 90 14.14 9.56 -8.02
N GLU A 91 15.15 10.39 -8.30
CA GLU A 91 16.23 10.05 -9.24
C GLU A 91 17.00 8.78 -8.88
N GLY A 92 17.15 8.49 -7.59
CA GLY A 92 17.74 7.25 -7.10
C GLY A 92 16.86 6.01 -7.19
N PHE A 93 15.63 6.12 -7.74
CA PHE A 93 14.77 4.96 -7.93
C PHE A 93 15.30 4.09 -9.08
N PRO A 94 15.41 2.76 -8.90
CA PRO A 94 15.98 1.88 -9.92
C PRO A 94 15.07 1.78 -11.15
N LYS A 95 15.39 2.47 -12.23
CA LYS A 95 14.59 2.51 -13.47
C LYS A 95 14.64 1.18 -14.22
N ASP A 96 15.80 0.57 -14.27
CA ASP A 96 16.07 -0.65 -15.06
C ASP A 96 16.06 -1.92 -14.19
N GLN A 97 15.22 -1.93 -13.14
CA GLN A 97 15.11 -3.06 -12.25
C GLN A 97 14.59 -4.29 -13.02
N LYS A 98 15.46 -5.30 -13.20
CA LYS A 98 15.10 -6.58 -13.85
C LYS A 98 14.40 -7.53 -12.88
N ASN A 99 14.77 -7.47 -11.63
CA ASN A 99 14.23 -8.31 -10.56
C ASN A 99 12.91 -7.74 -10.04
N GLY A 100 12.15 -8.54 -9.34
CA GLY A 100 11.05 -8.04 -8.52
C GLY A 100 11.53 -7.02 -7.51
N LEU A 101 10.68 -6.10 -7.12
CA LEU A 101 11.02 -5.05 -6.17
C LEU A 101 9.93 -4.90 -5.10
N VAL A 102 10.33 -4.96 -3.85
CA VAL A 102 9.49 -4.54 -2.72
C VAL A 102 9.90 -3.13 -2.31
N VAL A 103 8.97 -2.19 -2.36
CA VAL A 103 9.19 -0.81 -1.91
C VAL A 103 8.46 -0.60 -0.59
N GLY A 104 9.22 -0.48 0.48
CA GLY A 104 8.68 -0.14 1.79
C GLY A 104 8.85 1.34 2.08
N PHE A 105 7.78 2.01 2.54
CA PHE A 105 7.79 3.45 2.76
C PHE A 105 7.10 3.86 4.06
N ASN A 106 7.50 5.00 4.61
CA ASN A 106 6.73 5.63 5.68
C ASN A 106 5.41 6.19 5.12
N HIS A 107 4.35 6.10 5.88
CA HIS A 107 3.01 6.50 5.48
C HIS A 107 2.53 7.76 6.22
N PRO A 108 3.03 8.97 5.88
CA PRO A 108 2.70 10.18 6.61
C PRO A 108 1.26 10.64 6.40
N SER A 109 0.69 10.45 5.21
CA SER A 109 -0.69 10.84 4.91
C SER A 109 -1.29 10.02 3.77
N LEU A 110 -2.46 10.41 3.29
CA LEU A 110 -3.06 9.82 2.09
C LEU A 110 -2.59 10.51 0.80
N GLY A 111 -1.96 11.65 0.92
CA GLY A 111 -1.51 12.44 -0.22
C GLY A 111 -0.32 11.85 -0.97
N GLU A 112 0.49 11.04 -0.32
CA GLU A 112 1.63 10.39 -0.96
C GLU A 112 1.22 9.30 -1.96
N ILE A 113 0.03 8.70 -1.81
CA ILE A 113 -0.44 7.67 -2.75
C ILE A 113 -0.44 8.20 -4.18
N ALA A 114 -0.94 9.41 -4.39
CA ALA A 114 -0.90 10.05 -5.70
C ALA A 114 0.54 10.19 -6.24
N ARG A 115 1.53 10.43 -5.37
CA ARG A 115 2.95 10.56 -5.75
C ARG A 115 3.58 9.24 -6.09
N ILE A 116 3.24 8.19 -5.36
CA ILE A 116 3.67 6.83 -5.68
C ILE A 116 3.12 6.39 -7.03
N LEU A 117 1.83 6.65 -7.29
CA LEU A 117 1.22 6.39 -8.59
C LEU A 117 1.93 7.13 -9.73
N MET A 118 2.41 8.31 -9.45
CA MET A 118 3.16 9.12 -10.41
C MET A 118 4.55 8.62 -10.66
N MET A 119 5.26 8.29 -9.59
CA MET A 119 6.56 7.64 -9.69
C MET A 119 6.45 6.34 -10.51
N LYS A 120 5.36 5.58 -10.30
CA LYS A 120 5.07 4.40 -11.12
C LYS A 120 5.04 4.73 -12.61
N MET A 121 4.32 5.78 -12.98
CA MET A 121 4.20 6.16 -14.39
C MET A 121 5.49 6.73 -14.99
N ASP A 122 6.24 7.49 -14.19
CA ASP A 122 7.45 8.17 -14.65
C ASP A 122 8.68 7.25 -14.74
N VAL A 123 8.80 6.27 -13.84
CA VAL A 123 10.02 5.47 -13.69
C VAL A 123 9.83 3.97 -13.82
N MET A 124 8.63 3.44 -13.59
CA MET A 124 8.39 1.99 -13.60
C MET A 124 7.73 1.51 -14.91
N GLY A 125 7.25 2.42 -15.72
CA GLY A 125 6.61 2.09 -17.01
C GLY A 125 5.47 1.08 -16.85
N ASP A 126 5.51 0.02 -17.66
CA ASP A 126 4.44 -0.99 -17.71
C ASP A 126 4.56 -2.08 -16.63
N LYS A 127 5.59 -2.03 -15.75
CA LYS A 127 5.72 -3.01 -14.68
C LYS A 127 4.47 -3.04 -13.80
N PRO A 128 3.91 -4.21 -13.51
CA PRO A 128 2.76 -4.31 -12.62
C PRO A 128 3.14 -3.84 -11.23
N MET A 129 2.25 -3.07 -10.63
CA MET A 129 2.39 -2.56 -9.27
C MET A 129 1.30 -3.14 -8.39
N LEU A 130 1.67 -3.80 -7.32
CA LEU A 130 0.74 -4.27 -6.30
C LEU A 130 0.73 -3.33 -5.10
N PHE A 131 -0.47 -2.97 -4.64
CA PHE A 131 -0.65 -2.03 -3.54
C PHE A 131 -1.75 -2.51 -2.58
N PRO A 132 -1.47 -2.71 -1.28
CA PRO A 132 -2.50 -3.02 -0.30
C PRO A 132 -3.29 -1.76 0.05
N VAL A 133 -4.60 -1.85 0.00
CA VAL A 133 -5.51 -0.74 0.27
C VAL A 133 -6.45 -1.10 1.42
N ASN A 134 -6.53 -0.23 2.42
CA ASN A 134 -7.45 -0.46 3.53
C ASN A 134 -8.90 -0.55 3.05
N LEU A 135 -9.67 -1.49 3.56
CA LEU A 135 -11.01 -1.86 3.09
C LEU A 135 -11.97 -0.67 2.84
N PRO A 136 -12.04 0.39 3.70
CA PRO A 136 -12.88 1.55 3.41
C PRO A 136 -12.53 2.26 2.10
N TRP A 137 -11.25 2.34 1.78
CA TRP A 137 -10.74 2.89 0.54
C TRP A 137 -10.98 1.95 -0.62
N TYR A 138 -10.71 0.67 -0.41
CA TYR A 138 -10.91 -0.35 -1.41
C TYR A 138 -12.36 -0.35 -1.91
N GLU A 139 -13.34 -0.37 -1.01
CA GLU A 139 -14.75 -0.32 -1.39
C GLU A 139 -15.17 1.00 -2.05
N ALA A 140 -14.49 2.10 -1.75
CA ALA A 140 -14.73 3.38 -2.42
C ALA A 140 -14.14 3.40 -3.85
N LEU A 141 -13.07 2.67 -4.11
CA LEU A 141 -12.40 2.56 -5.40
C LEU A 141 -12.90 1.38 -6.26
N ALA A 142 -13.56 0.41 -5.65
CA ALA A 142 -13.99 -0.82 -6.31
C ALA A 142 -14.77 -0.60 -7.63
N PRO A 143 -15.65 0.42 -7.76
CA PRO A 143 -16.34 0.66 -9.02
C PRO A 143 -15.44 1.00 -10.21
N ASP A 144 -14.19 1.39 -9.93
CA ASP A 144 -13.19 1.80 -10.93
C ASP A 144 -12.02 0.82 -11.02
N TYR A 145 -12.16 -0.35 -10.44
CA TYR A 145 -11.07 -1.32 -10.35
C TYR A 145 -10.51 -1.71 -11.71
N ASP A 146 -11.36 -1.99 -12.70
CA ASP A 146 -10.91 -2.35 -14.05
C ASP A 146 -10.09 -1.23 -14.73
N ARG A 147 -10.41 0.02 -14.39
CA ARG A 147 -9.68 1.19 -14.88
C ARG A 147 -8.33 1.35 -14.19
N ILE A 148 -8.28 1.07 -12.88
CA ILE A 148 -7.04 1.02 -12.09
C ILE A 148 -6.13 -0.08 -12.64
N LEU A 149 -6.69 -1.25 -12.92
CA LEU A 149 -5.97 -2.39 -13.49
C LEU A 149 -5.36 -2.06 -14.87
N LYS A 150 -6.06 -1.31 -15.70
CA LYS A 150 -5.52 -0.82 -17.00
C LYS A 150 -4.29 0.09 -16.86
N LEU A 151 -4.06 0.65 -15.69
CA LEU A 151 -2.83 1.38 -15.36
C LEU A 151 -1.67 0.45 -14.93
N GLY A 152 -1.88 -0.87 -14.95
CA GLY A 152 -0.94 -1.84 -14.41
C GLY A 152 -0.84 -1.80 -12.89
N ILE A 153 -1.93 -1.38 -12.21
CA ILE A 153 -1.99 -1.29 -10.76
C ILE A 153 -2.99 -2.32 -10.24
N ILE A 154 -2.52 -3.22 -9.41
CA ILE A 154 -3.31 -4.21 -8.71
C ILE A 154 -3.50 -3.70 -7.28
N ILE A 155 -4.74 -3.52 -6.86
CA ILE A 155 -5.05 -3.17 -5.47
C ILE A 155 -5.70 -4.36 -4.77
N THR A 156 -5.30 -4.61 -3.54
CA THR A 156 -5.87 -5.67 -2.70
C THR A 156 -6.44 -5.08 -1.42
N PRO A 157 -7.60 -5.56 -0.94
CA PRO A 157 -8.14 -5.08 0.31
C PRO A 157 -7.33 -5.58 1.51
N THR A 158 -7.20 -4.72 2.51
CA THR A 158 -6.69 -5.08 3.83
C THR A 158 -7.59 -4.50 4.91
N ILE A 159 -7.69 -5.17 6.05
CA ILE A 159 -8.40 -4.63 7.21
C ILE A 159 -7.35 -4.31 8.29
N THR A 160 -7.00 -3.02 8.38
CA THR A 160 -6.00 -2.57 9.36
C THR A 160 -6.54 -2.70 10.80
N PRO A 161 -5.66 -2.80 11.82
CA PRO A 161 -6.08 -2.81 13.22
C PRO A 161 -6.97 -1.60 13.57
N SER A 162 -6.64 -0.41 13.05
CA SER A 162 -7.43 0.80 13.28
C SER A 162 -8.82 0.77 12.61
N THR A 163 -9.00 0.06 11.51
CA THR A 163 -10.31 -0.18 10.91
C THR A 163 -11.06 -1.23 11.69
N TRP A 164 -10.39 -2.34 12.03
CA TRP A 164 -11.00 -3.42 12.79
C TRP A 164 -11.54 -2.94 14.15
N SER A 165 -10.80 -2.10 14.88
CA SER A 165 -11.26 -1.55 16.17
C SER A 165 -12.50 -0.64 16.06
N LYS A 166 -12.82 -0.15 14.86
CA LYS A 166 -14.04 0.65 14.61
C LYS A 166 -15.23 -0.21 14.18
N ILE A 167 -15.01 -1.47 13.85
CA ILE A 167 -16.04 -2.46 13.57
C ILE A 167 -16.52 -3.00 14.91
N LYS A 168 -17.70 -2.55 15.34
CA LYS A 168 -18.25 -2.86 16.66
C LYS A 168 -19.02 -4.18 16.62
N LEU A 169 -18.35 -5.28 16.46
CA LEU A 169 -18.93 -6.61 16.56
C LEU A 169 -18.70 -7.19 17.96
N GLU A 170 -19.66 -7.92 18.44
CA GLU A 170 -19.52 -8.67 19.69
C GLU A 170 -18.50 -9.80 19.50
N LYS A 171 -17.44 -9.79 20.32
CA LYS A 171 -16.41 -10.81 20.28
C LYS A 171 -16.99 -12.21 20.58
N GLY A 172 -16.69 -13.18 19.75
CA GLY A 172 -17.25 -14.52 19.82
C GLY A 172 -18.58 -14.72 19.09
N SER A 173 -19.20 -13.65 18.56
CA SER A 173 -20.32 -13.82 17.65
C SER A 173 -19.90 -14.44 16.32
N GLU A 174 -20.80 -15.16 15.66
CA GLU A 174 -20.51 -15.79 14.37
C GLU A 174 -20.04 -14.76 13.32
N LEU A 175 -20.62 -13.57 13.34
CA LEU A 175 -20.23 -12.48 12.43
C LEU A 175 -18.82 -11.94 12.74
N TYR A 176 -18.43 -11.87 14.03
CA TYR A 176 -17.09 -11.51 14.44
C TYR A 176 -16.06 -12.55 13.95
N GLU A 177 -16.34 -13.83 14.12
CA GLU A 177 -15.45 -14.90 13.68
C GLU A 177 -15.33 -14.94 12.14
N ALA A 178 -16.43 -14.81 11.41
CA ALA A 178 -16.40 -14.71 9.95
C ALA A 178 -15.60 -13.49 9.48
N GLY A 179 -15.79 -12.32 10.08
CA GLY A 179 -15.03 -11.12 9.76
C GLY A 179 -13.54 -11.24 10.10
N SER A 180 -13.21 -11.92 11.21
CA SER A 180 -11.83 -12.20 11.61
C SER A 180 -11.15 -13.17 10.64
N ARG A 181 -11.88 -14.18 10.13
CA ARG A 181 -11.41 -15.07 9.06
C ARG A 181 -11.09 -14.26 7.79
N ILE A 182 -12.04 -13.49 7.29
CA ILE A 182 -11.84 -12.68 6.07
C ILE A 182 -10.66 -11.72 6.19
N LYS A 183 -10.45 -11.15 7.38
CA LYS A 183 -9.28 -10.30 7.63
C LYS A 183 -7.96 -11.07 7.45
N ARG A 184 -7.90 -12.33 7.87
CA ARG A 184 -6.74 -13.20 7.63
C ARG A 184 -6.61 -13.56 6.16
N ASP A 185 -7.70 -13.97 5.54
CA ASP A 185 -7.74 -14.39 4.14
C ASP A 185 -7.29 -13.26 3.19
N PHE A 186 -7.69 -12.01 3.45
CA PHE A 186 -7.19 -10.84 2.69
C PHE A 186 -5.69 -10.61 2.86
N ARG A 187 -5.15 -10.83 4.05
CA ARG A 187 -3.70 -10.74 4.29
C ARG A 187 -2.96 -11.84 3.52
N ASP A 188 -3.48 -13.06 3.59
CA ASP A 188 -2.85 -14.22 2.97
C ASP A 188 -2.92 -14.11 1.44
N LEU A 189 -4.03 -13.61 0.89
CA LEU A 189 -4.15 -13.27 -0.53
C LEU A 189 -3.15 -12.17 -0.95
N TYR A 190 -3.00 -11.11 -0.15
CA TYR A 190 -2.00 -10.08 -0.43
C TYR A 190 -0.59 -10.66 -0.47
N THR A 191 -0.24 -11.54 0.46
CA THR A 191 1.07 -12.22 0.48
C THR A 191 1.26 -13.06 -0.78
N LYS A 192 0.28 -13.87 -1.16
CA LYS A 192 0.29 -14.68 -2.39
C LYS A 192 0.49 -13.81 -3.64
N LEU A 193 -0.32 -12.76 -3.79
CA LEU A 193 -0.23 -11.86 -4.95
C LEU A 193 1.09 -11.08 -4.96
N SER A 194 1.63 -10.72 -3.79
CA SER A 194 2.95 -10.10 -3.68
C SER A 194 4.04 -11.01 -4.20
N HIS A 195 4.02 -12.27 -3.79
CA HIS A 195 4.96 -13.29 -4.26
C HIS A 195 4.89 -13.45 -5.80
N GLU A 196 3.69 -13.63 -6.34
CA GLU A 196 3.47 -13.76 -7.79
C GLU A 196 3.93 -12.50 -8.55
N ASN A 197 3.58 -11.32 -8.05
CA ASN A 197 3.95 -10.04 -8.67
C ASN A 197 5.47 -9.85 -8.70
N ILE A 198 6.14 -10.13 -7.58
CA ILE A 198 7.60 -10.03 -7.46
C ILE A 198 8.29 -11.03 -8.37
N LYS A 199 7.83 -12.27 -8.41
CA LYS A 199 8.37 -13.34 -9.28
C LYS A 199 8.30 -12.98 -10.76
N ASN A 200 7.27 -12.24 -11.15
CA ASN A 200 7.08 -11.74 -12.51
C ASN A 200 7.78 -10.38 -12.76
N GLY A 201 8.70 -9.96 -11.90
CA GLY A 201 9.45 -8.70 -12.06
C GLY A 201 8.65 -7.45 -11.76
N GLY A 202 7.48 -7.58 -11.14
CA GLY A 202 6.63 -6.47 -10.72
C GLY A 202 7.15 -5.78 -9.46
N VAL A 203 6.43 -4.74 -9.05
CA VAL A 203 6.77 -3.93 -7.87
C VAL A 203 5.64 -3.99 -6.84
N THR A 204 5.98 -4.40 -5.64
CA THR A 204 5.05 -4.44 -4.52
C THR A 204 5.34 -3.27 -3.58
N PHE A 205 4.34 -2.42 -3.36
CA PHE A 205 4.42 -1.32 -2.42
C PHE A 205 3.78 -1.70 -1.09
N VAL A 206 4.43 -1.32 0.00
CA VAL A 206 3.91 -1.58 1.34
C VAL A 206 4.33 -0.47 2.31
N ALA A 207 3.43 -0.12 3.23
CA ALA A 207 3.78 0.67 4.40
C ALA A 207 4.13 -0.30 5.54
N PRO A 208 5.41 -0.47 5.89
CA PRO A 208 5.82 -1.47 6.87
C PRO A 208 5.18 -1.30 8.24
N SER A 209 4.82 -0.07 8.60
CA SER A 209 4.09 0.23 9.83
C SER A 209 2.61 -0.18 9.80
N ALA A 210 2.11 -0.67 8.66
CA ALA A 210 0.70 -1.03 8.43
C ALA A 210 -0.33 0.05 8.79
N THR A 211 0.10 1.25 9.15
CA THR A 211 -0.76 2.37 9.57
C THR A 211 -0.15 3.70 9.18
N ARG A 212 -1.01 4.70 9.03
CA ARG A 212 -0.55 6.07 8.83
C ARG A 212 0.17 6.57 10.08
N GLN A 213 1.39 6.97 9.89
CA GLN A 213 2.19 7.60 10.93
C GLN A 213 1.81 9.07 11.02
N ALA A 214 0.58 9.30 11.38
CA ALA A 214 -0.04 10.60 11.33
C ALA A 214 0.57 11.61 12.29
N THR A 215 1.32 11.19 13.24
CA THR A 215 2.13 12.03 14.12
C THR A 215 3.18 11.16 14.76
N VAL A 216 4.37 11.29 14.28
CA VAL A 216 5.60 10.83 14.92
C VAL A 216 5.66 11.25 16.41
N PHE A 217 4.92 12.28 16.80
CA PHE A 217 5.02 12.90 18.10
C PHE A 217 3.98 12.48 19.14
N LYS A 218 2.97 11.69 18.81
CA LYS A 218 1.89 11.36 19.78
C LYS A 218 1.50 9.89 19.87
N SER A 219 1.93 9.01 19.03
CA SER A 219 1.60 7.60 19.17
C SER A 219 2.69 6.89 19.99
N LYS A 220 2.49 6.85 21.25
CA LYS A 220 3.29 6.09 22.22
C LYS A 220 3.41 4.60 21.90
N ALA A 221 2.78 4.08 20.86
CA ALA A 221 2.32 2.72 20.98
C ALA A 221 2.78 1.74 19.91
N VAL A 222 3.41 2.16 18.84
CA VAL A 222 3.63 1.17 17.78
C VAL A 222 4.90 0.35 17.99
N TYR A 223 5.83 0.82 18.81
CA TYR A 223 7.13 0.16 18.96
C TYR A 223 7.74 0.31 20.36
N ASP A 224 6.94 0.11 21.38
CA ASP A 224 7.50 -0.15 22.70
C ASP A 224 8.40 -1.39 22.58
N LYS A 225 9.51 -1.46 23.33
CA LYS A 225 10.36 -2.66 23.38
C LYS A 225 9.57 -3.94 23.70
N LYS A 226 8.35 -3.79 24.22
CA LYS A 226 7.42 -4.88 24.52
C LYS A 226 6.51 -5.26 23.35
N ASP A 227 6.34 -4.39 22.33
CA ASP A 227 5.54 -4.69 21.16
C ASP A 227 6.47 -4.93 19.97
N PRO A 228 6.46 -6.14 19.40
CA PRO A 228 7.30 -6.44 18.27
C PRO A 228 6.93 -5.54 17.09
N ILE A 229 7.93 -5.08 16.35
CA ILE A 229 7.73 -4.47 15.03
C ILE A 229 6.81 -5.36 14.22
N ILE A 230 5.82 -4.78 13.53
CA ILE A 230 4.98 -5.56 12.62
C ILE A 230 5.90 -6.15 11.55
N PRO A 231 6.03 -7.47 11.46
CA PRO A 231 7.06 -8.13 10.64
C PRO A 231 6.68 -8.14 9.16
N THR A 232 6.31 -6.97 8.62
CA THR A 232 5.81 -6.87 7.25
C THR A 232 6.89 -7.14 6.22
N MET A 233 8.08 -6.59 6.43
CA MET A 233 9.20 -6.79 5.50
C MET A 233 9.78 -8.19 5.66
N SER A 234 9.82 -8.71 6.88
CA SER A 234 10.24 -10.08 7.18
C SER A 234 9.34 -11.11 6.49
N VAL A 235 8.02 -10.93 6.55
CA VAL A 235 7.06 -11.84 5.89
C VAL A 235 7.31 -11.87 4.39
N LEU A 236 7.53 -10.71 3.74
CA LEU A 236 7.84 -10.66 2.31
C LEU A 236 9.24 -11.19 1.99
N ALA A 237 10.20 -11.05 2.92
CA ALA A 237 11.56 -11.58 2.75
C ALA A 237 11.63 -13.10 2.95
N LEU A 238 10.66 -13.68 3.66
CA LEU A 238 10.56 -15.13 3.84
C LEU A 238 10.42 -15.84 2.49
N ASP A 239 9.76 -15.22 1.51
CA ASP A 239 9.65 -15.74 0.15
C ASP A 239 11.03 -16.00 -0.49
N LEU A 240 12.04 -15.19 -0.18
CA LEU A 240 13.43 -15.41 -0.62
C LEU A 240 14.09 -16.64 0.02
N TYR A 241 13.62 -17.04 1.19
CA TYR A 241 14.08 -18.26 1.87
C TYR A 241 13.40 -19.50 1.30
N GLU A 242 12.11 -19.41 1.05
CA GLU A 242 11.29 -20.52 0.54
C GLU A 242 11.54 -20.81 -0.95
N ASP A 243 11.82 -19.78 -1.75
CA ASP A 243 12.21 -19.93 -3.17
C ASP A 243 13.62 -19.37 -3.43
N PRO A 244 14.67 -20.22 -3.39
CA PRO A 244 16.05 -19.79 -3.65
C PRO A 244 16.28 -19.17 -5.04
N LYS A 245 15.39 -19.44 -6.00
CA LYS A 245 15.45 -18.87 -7.36
C LYS A 245 14.81 -17.50 -7.46
N MET A 246 14.01 -17.13 -6.46
CA MET A 246 13.39 -15.81 -6.44
C MET A 246 14.47 -14.73 -6.36
N ASN A 247 14.40 -13.76 -7.24
CA ASN A 247 15.29 -12.61 -7.25
C ASN A 247 14.50 -11.33 -7.05
N CYS A 248 14.52 -10.82 -5.84
CA CYS A 248 13.77 -9.65 -5.42
C CYS A 248 14.63 -8.74 -4.55
N ASP A 249 14.67 -7.48 -4.91
CA ASP A 249 15.31 -6.45 -4.10
C ASP A 249 14.28 -5.73 -3.21
N PHE A 250 14.74 -5.14 -2.12
CA PHE A 250 13.92 -4.38 -1.17
C PHE A 250 14.43 -2.95 -1.09
N LEU A 251 13.58 -1.99 -1.44
CA LEU A 251 13.90 -0.57 -1.47
C LEU A 251 13.24 0.18 -0.32
N PRO A 252 13.98 0.63 0.69
CA PRO A 252 13.49 1.59 1.65
C PRO A 252 13.27 2.94 0.96
N MET A 253 12.08 3.52 1.09
CA MET A 253 11.76 4.82 0.52
C MET A 253 11.24 5.76 1.61
N ALA A 254 11.91 6.87 1.83
CA ALA A 254 11.42 7.90 2.72
C ALA A 254 10.49 8.86 1.98
N ILE A 255 9.35 9.16 2.58
CA ILE A 255 8.41 10.16 2.11
C ILE A 255 8.43 11.32 3.08
N LEU A 256 9.03 12.44 2.64
CA LEU A 256 9.10 13.66 3.41
C LEU A 256 7.86 14.51 3.14
N PRO A 257 7.02 14.74 4.17
CA PRO A 257 5.86 15.61 4.02
C PRO A 257 6.28 17.08 3.92
N PRO A 258 5.43 17.93 3.34
CA PRO A 258 5.68 19.36 3.25
C PRO A 258 5.69 20.02 4.64
N GLU A 259 6.33 21.17 4.75
CA GLU A 259 6.27 21.98 5.97
C GLU A 259 4.82 22.36 6.31
N GLY A 260 4.51 22.45 7.62
CA GLY A 260 3.16 22.68 8.10
C GLY A 260 2.21 21.52 7.87
N TYR A 261 2.74 20.31 7.76
CA TYR A 261 1.97 19.10 7.60
C TYR A 261 0.95 18.90 8.73
N SER A 262 -0.30 18.64 8.34
CA SER A 262 -1.36 18.17 9.24
C SER A 262 -1.84 16.79 8.77
N LYS A 263 -2.49 16.03 9.67
CA LYS A 263 -3.06 14.70 9.37
C LYS A 263 -4.05 14.68 8.21
N ASN A 264 -4.57 15.83 7.83
CA ASN A 264 -5.64 15.96 6.86
C ASN A 264 -5.10 15.79 5.44
N LEU A 265 -5.98 15.37 4.55
CA LEU A 265 -5.77 15.12 3.13
C LEU A 265 -5.02 16.27 2.41
N ASN A 266 -3.71 16.24 2.47
CA ASN A 266 -2.86 17.24 1.81
C ASN A 266 -2.49 16.79 0.39
N PHE A 267 -3.51 16.40 -0.43
CA PHE A 267 -3.29 15.93 -1.80
C PHE A 267 -2.53 16.92 -2.69
N PHE A 268 -2.64 18.22 -2.41
CA PHE A 268 -2.09 19.27 -3.25
C PHE A 268 -0.76 19.82 -2.78
N LYS A 269 -0.20 19.33 -1.67
CA LYS A 269 1.10 19.81 -1.20
C LYS A 269 2.24 18.99 -1.78
N LYS A 270 3.42 19.60 -1.89
CA LYS A 270 4.63 18.91 -2.37
C LYS A 270 5.11 17.90 -1.34
N TYR A 271 5.36 16.69 -1.79
CA TYR A 271 6.05 15.66 -1.04
C TYR A 271 7.39 15.36 -1.73
N THR A 272 8.39 14.99 -0.97
CA THR A 272 9.65 14.52 -1.51
C THR A 272 9.76 13.03 -1.28
N LEU A 273 9.94 12.26 -2.35
CA LEU A 273 10.21 10.83 -2.30
C LEU A 273 11.73 10.64 -2.34
N ILE A 274 12.28 9.98 -1.36
CA ILE A 274 13.73 9.82 -1.21
C ILE A 274 14.03 8.33 -1.17
N PRO A 275 14.43 7.71 -2.30
CA PRO A 275 14.89 6.34 -2.31
C PRO A 275 16.12 6.18 -1.44
N GLY A 276 16.12 5.13 -0.63
CA GLY A 276 17.27 4.74 0.17
C GLY A 276 18.16 3.74 -0.57
N GLU A 277 19.17 3.27 0.12
CA GLU A 277 19.98 2.16 -0.36
C GLU A 277 19.17 0.87 -0.29
N LYS A 278 19.07 0.16 -1.41
CA LYS A 278 18.33 -1.08 -1.50
C LYS A 278 19.06 -2.23 -0.80
N PHE A 279 18.29 -3.18 -0.32
CA PHE A 279 18.79 -4.51 0.03
C PHE A 279 18.63 -5.43 -1.18
N THR A 280 19.70 -6.05 -1.62
CA THR A 280 19.62 -7.07 -2.67
C THR A 280 19.17 -8.41 -2.09
N ALA A 281 18.58 -9.28 -2.95
CA ALA A 281 18.23 -10.63 -2.54
C ALA A 281 19.44 -11.38 -1.94
N GLU A 282 20.63 -11.20 -2.53
CA GLU A 282 21.86 -11.81 -2.03
C GLU A 282 22.25 -11.31 -0.64
N GLU A 283 22.17 -9.99 -0.41
CA GLU A 283 22.45 -9.39 0.90
C GLU A 283 21.50 -9.94 1.96
N ILE A 284 20.19 -10.01 1.65
CA ILE A 284 19.20 -10.51 2.59
C ILE A 284 19.47 -11.97 2.93
N ARG A 285 19.69 -12.83 1.93
CA ARG A 285 20.04 -14.24 2.14
C ARG A 285 21.30 -14.39 3.00
N LYS A 286 22.33 -13.64 2.67
CA LYS A 286 23.62 -13.71 3.36
C LYS A 286 23.55 -13.23 4.81
N LYS A 287 22.85 -12.15 5.09
CA LYS A 287 22.86 -11.49 6.40
C LYS A 287 21.74 -12.00 7.33
N TYR A 288 20.53 -12.22 6.81
CA TYR A 288 19.34 -12.44 7.63
C TYR A 288 18.77 -13.85 7.53
N LEU A 289 19.09 -14.62 6.47
CA LEU A 289 18.49 -15.93 6.22
C LEU A 289 19.48 -17.10 6.37
N LYS A 290 20.73 -16.85 6.78
CA LYS A 290 21.85 -17.83 6.72
C LYS A 290 21.67 -19.12 7.48
N LYS A 291 20.84 -19.19 8.51
CA LYS A 291 20.75 -20.39 9.33
C LYS A 291 19.31 -20.87 9.65
N HIS A 292 18.33 -20.01 9.83
CA HIS A 292 16.96 -20.40 10.20
C HIS A 292 15.93 -19.26 10.12
N ALA A 293 16.13 -18.22 9.33
CA ALA A 293 15.25 -17.03 9.33
C ALA A 293 15.14 -16.30 10.69
N ASP A 294 15.95 -16.67 11.68
CA ASP A 294 15.91 -16.15 13.06
C ASP A 294 16.24 -14.65 13.13
N LYS A 295 16.93 -14.15 12.10
CA LYS A 295 17.33 -12.75 12.01
C LYS A 295 16.38 -11.88 11.16
N LEU A 296 15.25 -12.40 10.75
CA LEU A 296 14.25 -11.62 10.02
C LEU A 296 13.73 -10.40 10.82
N PRO A 297 13.54 -10.46 12.16
CA PRO A 297 13.23 -9.25 12.93
C PRO A 297 14.30 -8.16 12.84
N GLU A 298 15.58 -8.54 12.72
CA GLU A 298 16.68 -7.59 12.49
C GLU A 298 16.57 -6.93 11.11
N PHE A 299 16.06 -7.66 10.11
CA PHE A 299 15.82 -7.11 8.78
C PHE A 299 14.74 -6.03 8.79
N ASP A 300 13.59 -6.26 9.47
CA ASP A 300 12.56 -5.23 9.63
C ASP A 300 13.14 -3.98 10.29
N TRP A 301 13.95 -4.16 11.33
CA TRP A 301 14.60 -3.06 12.03
C TRP A 301 15.56 -2.27 11.12
N ASP A 302 16.47 -2.95 10.44
CA ASP A 302 17.45 -2.32 9.53
C ASP A 302 16.74 -1.60 8.38
N PHE A 303 15.62 -2.17 7.90
CA PHE A 303 14.80 -1.58 6.86
C PHE A 303 14.18 -0.25 7.32
N HIS A 304 13.58 -0.24 8.49
CA HIS A 304 13.01 0.97 9.08
C HIS A 304 14.08 2.03 9.35
N GLN A 305 15.25 1.63 9.82
CA GLN A 305 16.36 2.56 10.02
C GLN A 305 16.82 3.22 8.72
N ARG A 306 16.90 2.49 7.61
CA ARG A 306 17.25 3.07 6.31
C ARG A 306 16.23 4.10 5.84
N ILE A 307 14.93 3.89 6.10
CA ILE A 307 13.91 4.91 5.85
C ILE A 307 14.15 6.15 6.73
N ALA A 308 14.31 5.95 8.02
CA ALA A 308 14.41 7.04 8.98
C ALA A 308 15.66 7.91 8.75
N LYS A 309 16.82 7.31 8.44
CA LYS A 309 18.05 8.05 8.13
C LYS A 309 17.92 9.02 6.95
N LYS A 310 16.91 8.84 6.08
CA LYS A 310 16.60 9.76 4.97
C LYS A 310 15.65 10.89 5.35
N LEU A 311 15.08 10.86 6.56
CA LEU A 311 14.16 11.88 7.06
C LEU A 311 14.87 12.79 8.07
N PRO A 312 14.53 14.09 8.13
CA PRO A 312 14.90 14.94 9.26
C PRO A 312 14.48 14.31 10.59
N GLN A 313 15.27 14.48 11.63
CA GLN A 313 15.03 13.86 12.94
C GLN A 313 13.62 14.10 13.50
N LYS A 314 13.03 15.25 13.24
CA LYS A 314 11.63 15.57 13.62
C LYS A 314 10.57 14.66 12.99
N TYR A 315 10.93 13.90 11.94
CA TYR A 315 10.06 12.94 11.26
C TYR A 315 10.49 11.49 11.51
N TRP A 316 11.54 11.29 12.33
CA TRP A 316 11.91 9.94 12.67
C TRP A 316 10.79 9.26 13.43
N TYR A 317 10.54 8.03 13.07
CA TYR A 317 9.76 7.16 13.92
C TYR A 317 10.45 7.08 15.26
N TYR A 318 9.71 7.12 16.33
CA TYR A 318 10.28 6.96 17.64
C TYR A 318 11.01 5.62 17.88
N LEU A 319 10.93 4.67 16.96
CA LEU A 319 11.83 3.52 16.81
C LEU A 319 13.29 3.88 17.00
N LEU A 320 13.71 5.05 16.56
CA LEU A 320 15.09 5.48 16.64
C LEU A 320 15.41 6.23 17.94
N THR A 321 14.40 6.60 18.69
CA THR A 321 14.60 7.24 20.00
C THR A 321 14.81 6.23 21.14
N LEU A 322 14.66 4.93 20.86
CA LEU A 322 14.74 3.88 21.88
C LEU A 322 16.09 3.15 21.93
N GLY A 323 17.07 3.51 21.16
CA GLY A 323 18.30 2.73 21.14
C GLY A 323 19.53 3.32 20.50
N LEU A 324 19.58 4.60 20.27
CA LEU A 324 20.80 5.28 19.81
C LEU A 324 21.26 6.33 20.80
#